data_f26df59c5af9f939077fb14c324bf9b0
#
_entry.id   f26df59c5af9f939077fb14c324bf9b0
#
_cell.length_a   1.000
_cell.length_b   1.000
_cell.length_c   1.000
_cell.angle_alpha   90.00
_cell.angle_beta   90.00
_cell.angle_gamma   90.00
#
_symmetry.space_group_name_H-M   'P 1'
#
loop_
_entity.id
_entity.type
_entity.pdbx_description
1 polymer ?
#
loop_
_entity_poly.entity_id
_entity_poly.type
_entity_poly.pdbx_seq_one_letter_code
_entity_poly.pdbx_strand_id
1 'polypeptide(L)'
;MAFVEVVLGAKPLQWQKDFLNSIASGERRLSVRAGHGVGKSTACSWALIWHMLTRFPQKAVCTAPTSGQLFDALFSEVKKWINALPPVLRDSIEVFSDRIVLKAAPESSFISARTSSAERPEALAGVHSEHVLLICDEASAIPEPVFESAAGSMSGHAATTVLIGNPTLNSGLFFRTHHALRNDWKTMHVSCRD
;
A
#
# COMPACT_ATOMS: atom_id res chain seq x y z
N MET A 1 -14.52 -5.32 -4.11
CA MET A 1 -15.05 -5.95 -2.87
C MET A 1 -15.16 -7.47 -3.00
N ALA A 2 -15.73 -8.01 -4.05
CA ALA A 2 -15.84 -9.47 -4.25
C ALA A 2 -14.52 -10.24 -4.01
N PHE A 3 -13.37 -9.65 -4.38
CA PHE A 3 -12.07 -10.27 -4.14
C PHE A 3 -11.82 -10.58 -2.66
N VAL A 4 -12.03 -9.62 -1.77
CA VAL A 4 -11.76 -9.80 -0.33
C VAL A 4 -12.77 -10.76 0.31
N GLU A 5 -14.04 -10.62 -0.04
CA GLU A 5 -15.12 -11.41 0.56
C GLU A 5 -15.16 -12.85 0.02
N VAL A 6 -14.96 -13.02 -1.29
CA VAL A 6 -15.08 -14.34 -1.96
C VAL A 6 -13.75 -15.08 -2.05
N VAL A 7 -12.67 -14.38 -2.43
CA VAL A 7 -11.36 -15.03 -2.66
C VAL A 7 -10.58 -15.19 -1.36
N LEU A 8 -10.59 -14.17 -0.49
CA LEU A 8 -9.88 -14.21 0.79
C LEU A 8 -10.78 -14.68 1.96
N GLY A 9 -12.10 -14.76 1.78
CA GLY A 9 -13.04 -15.18 2.82
C GLY A 9 -13.11 -14.21 4.01
N ALA A 10 -12.69 -12.96 3.83
CA ALA A 10 -12.65 -11.96 4.89
C ALA A 10 -13.92 -11.09 4.91
N LYS A 11 -14.19 -10.49 6.07
CA LYS A 11 -15.32 -9.57 6.26
C LYS A 11 -14.78 -8.14 6.48
N PRO A 12 -14.62 -7.34 5.43
CA PRO A 12 -14.07 -5.99 5.57
C PRO A 12 -15.06 -5.05 6.26
N LEU A 13 -14.52 -4.18 7.12
CA LEU A 13 -15.25 -3.04 7.70
C LEU A 13 -15.62 -2.03 6.59
N GLN A 14 -16.58 -1.16 6.86
CA GLN A 14 -17.06 -0.21 5.84
C GLN A 14 -15.93 0.68 5.30
N TRP A 15 -15.10 1.25 6.18
CA TRP A 15 -13.97 2.08 5.74
C TRP A 15 -12.96 1.31 4.88
N GLN A 16 -12.74 0.01 5.16
CA GLN A 16 -11.87 -0.84 4.35
C GLN A 16 -12.46 -1.08 2.96
N LYS A 17 -13.80 -1.22 2.88
CA LYS A 17 -14.52 -1.29 1.60
C LYS A 17 -14.32 -0.01 0.80
N ASP A 18 -14.50 1.14 1.41
CA ASP A 18 -14.36 2.44 0.77
C ASP A 18 -12.92 2.70 0.32
N PHE A 19 -11.93 2.31 1.14
CA PHE A 19 -10.51 2.33 0.82
C PHE A 19 -10.18 1.49 -0.42
N LEU A 20 -10.56 0.22 -0.41
CA LEU A 20 -10.30 -0.70 -1.53
C LEU A 20 -11.02 -0.29 -2.81
N ASN A 21 -12.26 0.19 -2.71
CA ASN A 21 -13.01 0.70 -3.85
C ASN A 21 -12.36 1.96 -4.44
N SER A 22 -11.79 2.82 -3.61
CA SER A 22 -11.06 4.00 -4.09
C SER A 22 -9.83 3.61 -4.92
N ILE A 23 -9.06 2.61 -4.48
CA ILE A 23 -7.93 2.09 -5.25
C ILE A 23 -8.42 1.42 -6.54
N ALA A 24 -9.46 0.61 -6.46
CA ALA A 24 -10.01 -0.11 -7.60
C ALA A 24 -10.60 0.81 -8.68
N SER A 25 -11.16 1.95 -8.30
CA SER A 25 -11.67 2.97 -9.23
C SER A 25 -10.59 3.81 -9.89
N GLY A 26 -9.31 3.59 -9.56
CA GLY A 26 -8.19 4.31 -10.16
C GLY A 26 -7.87 5.65 -9.50
N GLU A 27 -8.26 5.84 -8.22
CA GLU A 27 -7.86 7.01 -7.47
C GLU A 27 -6.34 7.11 -7.39
N ARG A 28 -5.77 8.24 -7.83
CA ARG A 28 -4.32 8.38 -7.94
C ARG A 28 -3.64 8.72 -6.62
N ARG A 29 -4.34 9.41 -5.72
CA ARG A 29 -3.80 9.91 -4.46
C ARG A 29 -4.80 9.74 -3.34
N LEU A 30 -4.51 8.81 -2.45
CA LEU A 30 -5.38 8.48 -1.31
C LEU A 30 -4.63 8.70 0.00
N SER A 31 -5.20 9.47 0.91
CA SER A 31 -4.63 9.73 2.22
C SER A 31 -5.63 9.36 3.32
N VAL A 32 -5.22 8.42 4.19
CA VAL A 32 -6.09 7.84 5.22
C VAL A 32 -5.49 8.09 6.59
N ARG A 33 -6.07 9.01 7.35
CA ARG A 33 -5.75 9.16 8.77
C ARG A 33 -6.61 8.21 9.59
N ALA A 34 -5.96 7.35 10.36
CA ALA A 34 -6.63 6.30 11.11
C ALA A 34 -5.87 5.98 12.39
N GLY A 35 -6.59 5.76 13.48
CA GLY A 35 -6.02 5.38 14.75
C GLY A 35 -5.40 3.98 14.76
N HIS A 36 -4.92 3.55 15.92
CA HIS A 36 -4.41 2.19 16.10
C HIS A 36 -5.55 1.16 16.17
N GLY A 37 -5.27 -0.08 15.76
CA GLY A 37 -6.17 -1.21 15.93
C GLY A 37 -7.37 -1.28 14.96
N VAL A 38 -7.50 -0.35 14.02
CA VAL A 38 -8.62 -0.31 13.07
C VAL A 38 -8.44 -1.21 11.83
N GLY A 39 -7.34 -1.98 11.75
CA GLY A 39 -7.10 -2.91 10.65
C GLY A 39 -6.43 -2.28 9.41
N LYS A 40 -5.57 -1.25 9.58
CA LYS A 40 -4.81 -0.60 8.49
C LYS A 40 -3.97 -1.59 7.69
N SER A 41 -3.08 -2.33 8.37
CA SER A 41 -2.16 -3.27 7.72
C SER A 41 -2.91 -4.38 6.97
N THR A 42 -4.04 -4.82 7.50
CA THR A 42 -4.94 -5.78 6.83
C THR A 42 -5.51 -5.20 5.53
N ALA A 43 -6.04 -3.98 5.56
CA ALA A 43 -6.59 -3.33 4.35
C ALA A 43 -5.50 -3.08 3.30
N CYS A 44 -4.30 -2.65 3.72
CA CYS A 44 -3.15 -2.47 2.85
C CYS A 44 -2.69 -3.79 2.21
N SER A 45 -2.65 -4.87 2.98
CA SER A 45 -2.27 -6.20 2.47
C SER A 45 -3.26 -6.70 1.42
N TRP A 46 -4.55 -6.54 1.63
CA TRP A 46 -5.57 -6.88 0.63
C TRP A 46 -5.43 -6.06 -0.65
N ALA A 47 -5.15 -4.76 -0.54
CA ALA A 47 -4.91 -3.89 -1.69
C ALA A 47 -3.70 -4.34 -2.52
N LEU A 48 -2.58 -4.66 -1.86
CA LEU A 48 -1.35 -5.15 -2.49
C LEU A 48 -1.58 -6.45 -3.25
N ILE A 49 -2.23 -7.42 -2.61
CA ILE A 49 -2.51 -8.74 -3.21
C ILE A 49 -3.50 -8.60 -4.37
N TRP A 50 -4.58 -7.83 -4.17
CA TRP A 50 -5.55 -7.55 -5.23
C TRP A 50 -4.88 -6.91 -6.45
N HIS A 51 -4.03 -5.90 -6.24
CA HIS A 51 -3.32 -5.21 -7.32
C HIS A 51 -2.42 -6.19 -8.10
N MET A 52 -1.65 -7.04 -7.40
CA MET A 52 -0.78 -8.04 -8.02
C MET A 52 -1.56 -9.06 -8.86
N LEU A 53 -2.75 -9.47 -8.42
CA LEU A 53 -3.52 -10.53 -9.08
C LEU A 53 -4.48 -10.01 -10.16
N THR A 54 -4.75 -8.70 -10.22
CA THR A 54 -5.74 -8.12 -11.14
C THR A 54 -5.17 -7.11 -12.13
N ARG A 55 -3.89 -6.74 -12.01
CA ARG A 55 -3.20 -5.79 -12.89
C ARG A 55 -1.96 -6.45 -13.50
N PHE A 56 -1.73 -6.21 -14.79
CA PHE A 56 -0.54 -6.75 -15.47
C PHE A 56 -0.16 -5.87 -16.69
N PRO A 57 1.11 -5.53 -16.88
CA PRO A 57 2.20 -5.64 -15.90
C PRO A 57 2.00 -4.68 -14.74
N GLN A 58 2.43 -5.10 -13.53
CA GLN A 58 2.27 -4.28 -12.34
C GLN A 58 3.49 -4.35 -11.41
N LYS A 59 3.70 -3.28 -10.64
CA LYS A 59 4.65 -3.26 -9.53
C LYS A 59 4.00 -2.58 -8.34
N ALA A 60 3.93 -3.29 -7.22
CA ALA A 60 3.49 -2.73 -5.96
C ALA A 60 4.68 -2.58 -5.01
N VAL A 61 4.74 -1.45 -4.32
CA VAL A 61 5.77 -1.18 -3.31
C VAL A 61 5.09 -0.78 -2.02
N CYS A 62 5.53 -1.34 -0.92
CA CYS A 62 5.12 -0.88 0.41
C CYS A 62 6.35 -0.43 1.21
N THR A 63 6.16 0.61 1.99
CA THR A 63 7.18 1.18 2.87
C THR A 63 6.60 1.60 4.21
N ALA A 64 7.48 1.69 5.21
CA ALA A 64 7.18 2.22 6.53
C ALA A 64 8.45 2.88 7.11
N PRO A 65 8.33 3.73 8.14
CA PRO A 65 9.47 4.43 8.73
C PRO A 65 10.55 3.53 9.32
N THR A 66 10.17 2.36 9.81
CA THR A 66 11.11 1.40 10.42
C THR A 66 10.99 0.01 9.80
N SER A 67 12.09 -0.74 9.85
CA SER A 67 12.13 -2.14 9.37
C SER A 67 11.10 -3.02 10.11
N GLY A 68 10.95 -2.86 11.43
CA GLY A 68 9.96 -3.61 12.20
C GLY A 68 8.52 -3.31 11.75
N GLN A 69 8.15 -2.04 11.58
CA GLN A 69 6.82 -1.67 11.08
C GLN A 69 6.56 -2.23 9.68
N LEU A 70 7.58 -2.22 8.82
CA LEU A 70 7.45 -2.73 7.46
C LEU A 70 7.38 -4.26 7.43
N PHE A 71 8.39 -4.96 7.97
CA PHE A 71 8.52 -6.40 7.78
C PHE A 71 7.72 -7.22 8.80
N ASP A 72 7.70 -6.81 10.08
CA ASP A 72 7.05 -7.58 11.13
C ASP A 72 5.54 -7.28 11.21
N ALA A 73 5.11 -6.10 10.79
CA ALA A 73 3.69 -5.73 10.78
C ALA A 73 3.07 -5.84 9.38
N LEU A 74 3.39 -4.90 8.46
CA LEU A 74 2.70 -4.84 7.17
C LEU A 74 3.03 -6.03 6.26
N PHE A 75 4.31 -6.31 6.01
CA PHE A 75 4.70 -7.35 5.06
C PHE A 75 4.41 -8.78 5.59
N SER A 76 4.49 -8.97 6.90
CA SER A 76 4.03 -10.18 7.56
C SER A 76 2.53 -10.42 7.35
N GLU A 77 1.70 -9.37 7.45
CA GLU A 77 0.27 -9.46 7.17
C GLU A 77 -0.01 -9.79 5.68
N VAL A 78 0.79 -9.24 4.73
CA VAL A 78 0.70 -9.64 3.32
C VAL A 78 0.96 -11.13 3.15
N LYS A 79 2.05 -11.66 3.74
CA LYS A 79 2.39 -13.08 3.67
C LYS A 79 1.30 -13.99 4.25
N LYS A 80 0.70 -13.58 5.36
CA LYS A 80 -0.44 -14.28 5.99
C LYS A 80 -1.62 -14.38 5.03
N TRP A 81 -1.99 -13.30 4.36
CA TRP A 81 -3.11 -13.30 3.42
C TRP A 81 -2.80 -14.01 2.09
N ILE A 82 -1.54 -14.04 1.65
CA ILE A 82 -1.08 -14.92 0.55
C ILE A 82 -1.34 -16.39 0.90
N ASN A 83 -1.02 -16.79 2.12
CA ASN A 83 -1.25 -18.17 2.58
C ASN A 83 -2.75 -18.51 2.68
N ALA A 84 -3.61 -17.54 2.83
CA ALA A 84 -5.08 -17.72 2.86
C ALA A 84 -5.71 -17.80 1.46
N LEU A 85 -4.96 -17.52 0.38
CA LEU A 85 -5.45 -17.63 -0.98
C LEU A 85 -5.83 -19.09 -1.34
N PRO A 86 -6.80 -19.27 -2.24
CA PRO A 86 -7.04 -20.59 -2.86
C PRO A 86 -5.76 -21.18 -3.45
N PRO A 87 -5.55 -22.52 -3.38
CA PRO A 87 -4.31 -23.16 -3.80
C PRO A 87 -3.85 -22.74 -5.20
N VAL A 88 -4.75 -22.69 -6.17
CA VAL A 88 -4.44 -22.30 -7.57
C VAL A 88 -3.77 -20.92 -7.66
N LEU A 89 -4.22 -19.94 -6.89
CA LEU A 89 -3.64 -18.60 -6.86
C LEU A 89 -2.35 -18.60 -6.03
N ARG A 90 -2.38 -19.20 -4.85
CA ARG A 90 -1.21 -19.27 -3.97
C ARG A 90 -0.02 -19.95 -4.64
N ASP A 91 -0.23 -21.05 -5.34
CA ASP A 91 0.82 -21.85 -5.98
C ASP A 91 1.45 -21.11 -7.17
N SER A 92 0.78 -20.08 -7.74
CA SER A 92 1.33 -19.20 -8.77
C SER A 92 2.25 -18.12 -8.22
N ILE A 93 2.34 -17.96 -6.90
CA ILE A 93 3.09 -16.90 -6.20
C ILE A 93 4.34 -17.50 -5.53
N GLU A 94 5.42 -16.75 -5.53
CA GLU A 94 6.63 -17.05 -4.77
C GLU A 94 6.92 -15.93 -3.79
N VAL A 95 7.24 -16.32 -2.54
CA VAL A 95 7.40 -15.39 -1.40
C VAL A 95 8.84 -15.40 -0.94
N PHE A 96 9.50 -14.25 -1.03
CA PHE A 96 10.85 -13.99 -0.50
C PHE A 96 10.81 -13.15 0.79
N SER A 97 11.96 -12.82 1.32
CA SER A 97 12.07 -12.00 2.55
C SER A 97 11.45 -10.62 2.40
N ASP A 98 11.71 -9.96 1.28
CA ASP A 98 11.37 -8.56 0.96
C ASP A 98 10.58 -8.39 -0.33
N ARG A 99 10.27 -9.49 -1.02
CA ARG A 99 9.58 -9.48 -2.31
C ARG A 99 8.61 -10.66 -2.42
N ILE A 100 7.50 -10.43 -3.08
CA ILE A 100 6.51 -11.44 -3.46
C ILE A 100 6.29 -11.31 -4.95
N VAL A 101 6.41 -12.38 -5.71
CA VAL A 101 6.39 -12.34 -7.17
C VAL A 101 5.36 -13.31 -7.76
N LEU A 102 4.85 -12.98 -8.93
CA LEU A 102 4.12 -13.92 -9.75
C LEU A 102 5.14 -14.80 -10.51
N LYS A 103 5.16 -16.10 -10.27
CA LYS A 103 6.17 -17.04 -10.83
C LYS A 103 6.29 -16.98 -12.35
N ALA A 104 5.17 -16.78 -13.05
CA ALA A 104 5.14 -16.71 -14.51
C ALA A 104 5.79 -15.42 -15.06
N ALA A 105 5.93 -14.37 -14.24
CA ALA A 105 6.46 -13.08 -14.69
C ALA A 105 7.09 -12.29 -13.51
N PRO A 106 8.16 -12.80 -12.87
CA PRO A 106 8.70 -12.28 -11.61
C PRO A 106 9.25 -10.86 -11.72
N GLU A 107 9.69 -10.44 -12.91
CA GLU A 107 10.21 -9.09 -13.16
C GLU A 107 9.09 -8.08 -13.52
N SER A 108 7.95 -8.59 -13.99
CA SER A 108 6.84 -7.76 -14.48
C SER A 108 5.68 -7.68 -13.50
N SER A 109 5.62 -8.56 -12.50
CA SER A 109 4.54 -8.57 -11.50
C SER A 109 5.06 -8.98 -10.13
N PHE A 110 5.16 -8.00 -9.22
CA PHE A 110 5.64 -8.22 -7.86
C PHE A 110 5.12 -7.20 -6.85
N ILE A 111 5.21 -7.57 -5.57
CA ILE A 111 5.13 -6.68 -4.41
C ILE A 111 6.51 -6.64 -3.77
N SER A 112 7.08 -5.46 -3.52
CA SER A 112 8.34 -5.30 -2.79
C SER A 112 8.16 -4.45 -1.53
N ALA A 113 8.81 -4.89 -0.44
CA ALA A 113 8.92 -4.13 0.79
C ALA A 113 10.27 -3.40 0.82
N ARG A 114 10.25 -2.08 0.92
CA ARG A 114 11.44 -1.24 0.90
C ARG A 114 11.41 -0.28 2.08
N THR A 115 12.38 -0.39 2.98
CA THR A 115 12.54 0.60 4.06
C THR A 115 12.89 1.95 3.47
N SER A 116 12.28 3.00 4.00
CA SER A 116 12.55 4.37 3.62
C SER A 116 13.12 5.14 4.80
N SER A 117 14.24 5.84 4.58
CA SER A 117 14.84 6.71 5.57
C SER A 117 15.35 7.99 4.92
N ALA A 118 15.66 8.98 5.75
CA ALA A 118 16.25 10.23 5.25
C ALA A 118 17.63 10.02 4.60
N GLU A 119 18.37 8.96 5.02
CA GLU A 119 19.69 8.60 4.49
C GLU A 119 19.61 7.84 3.15
N ARG A 120 18.43 7.25 2.86
CA ARG A 120 18.19 6.48 1.62
C ARG A 120 16.82 6.81 1.04
N PRO A 121 16.58 8.07 0.67
CA PRO A 121 15.29 8.49 0.13
C PRO A 121 14.97 7.84 -1.22
N GLU A 122 16.01 7.48 -2.00
CA GLU A 122 15.90 6.87 -3.32
C GLU A 122 15.41 5.41 -3.29
N ALA A 123 15.20 4.83 -2.12
CA ALA A 123 14.71 3.45 -1.99
C ALA A 123 13.39 3.19 -2.73
N LEU A 124 12.57 4.22 -2.92
CA LEU A 124 11.30 4.16 -3.66
C LEU A 124 11.42 4.61 -5.12
N ALA A 125 12.59 5.06 -5.56
CA ALA A 125 12.83 5.46 -6.95
C ALA A 125 12.89 4.25 -7.89
N GLY A 126 12.72 4.52 -9.20
CA GLY A 126 12.94 3.52 -10.25
C GLY A 126 11.89 2.43 -10.36
N VAL A 127 10.73 2.58 -9.75
CA VAL A 127 9.62 1.65 -9.92
C VAL A 127 8.76 2.08 -11.10
N HIS A 128 8.97 1.44 -12.25
CA HIS A 128 8.22 1.74 -13.47
C HIS A 128 7.46 0.52 -13.94
N SER A 129 6.17 0.67 -14.20
CA SER A 129 5.28 -0.33 -14.79
C SER A 129 4.06 0.38 -15.34
N GLU A 130 3.24 -0.31 -16.13
CA GLU A 130 1.95 0.20 -16.57
C GLU A 130 1.03 0.49 -15.38
N HIS A 131 1.01 -0.41 -14.40
CA HIS A 131 0.27 -0.25 -13.16
C HIS A 131 1.23 -0.21 -11.97
N VAL A 132 1.18 0.86 -11.18
CA VAL A 132 2.01 1.02 -9.97
C VAL A 132 1.14 1.33 -8.77
N LEU A 133 1.36 0.62 -7.67
CA LEU A 133 0.75 0.90 -6.37
C LEU A 133 1.85 1.14 -5.34
N LEU A 134 1.87 2.33 -4.75
CA LEU A 134 2.73 2.67 -3.63
C LEU A 134 1.89 2.80 -2.35
N ILE A 135 2.22 2.03 -1.33
CA ILE A 135 1.61 2.13 0.01
C ILE A 135 2.67 2.57 1.01
N CYS A 136 2.44 3.72 1.63
CA CYS A 136 3.24 4.28 2.71
C CYS A 136 2.48 4.10 4.03
N ASP A 137 2.84 3.07 4.81
CA ASP A 137 2.27 2.84 6.14
C ASP A 137 2.98 3.72 7.18
N GLU A 138 2.25 4.11 8.22
CA GLU A 138 2.69 5.08 9.23
C GLU A 138 3.27 6.37 8.61
N ALA A 139 2.60 6.87 7.58
CA ALA A 139 3.06 7.94 6.68
C ALA A 139 3.39 9.26 7.39
N SER A 140 2.86 9.49 8.60
CA SER A 140 3.18 10.68 9.41
C SER A 140 4.68 10.76 9.76
N ALA A 141 5.34 9.63 9.91
CA ALA A 141 6.75 9.56 10.30
C ALA A 141 7.72 9.34 9.12
N ILE A 142 7.23 9.23 7.89
CA ILE A 142 8.10 9.08 6.70
C ILE A 142 8.68 10.45 6.33
N PRO A 143 10.01 10.55 6.16
CA PRO A 143 10.67 11.80 5.77
C PRO A 143 10.23 12.29 4.39
N GLU A 144 10.10 13.60 4.23
CA GLU A 144 9.62 14.23 2.99
C GLU A 144 10.46 13.91 1.75
N PRO A 145 11.81 13.84 1.79
CA PRO A 145 12.64 13.47 0.65
C PRO A 145 12.29 12.08 0.05
N VAL A 146 11.73 11.17 0.86
CA VAL A 146 11.28 9.86 0.40
C VAL A 146 10.11 9.98 -0.57
N PHE A 147 9.17 10.86 -0.28
CA PHE A 147 8.03 11.12 -1.17
C PHE A 147 8.44 11.83 -2.46
N GLU A 148 9.40 12.76 -2.38
CA GLU A 148 9.97 13.44 -3.56
C GLU A 148 10.66 12.45 -4.49
N SER A 149 11.45 11.53 -3.93
CA SER A 149 12.12 10.46 -4.68
C SER A 149 11.11 9.50 -5.34
N ALA A 150 10.01 9.19 -4.67
CA ALA A 150 8.96 8.33 -5.20
C ALA A 150 8.14 8.99 -6.32
N ALA A 151 8.07 10.33 -6.35
CA ALA A 151 7.18 11.07 -7.26
C ALA A 151 7.44 10.74 -8.74
N GLY A 152 8.69 10.54 -9.14
CA GLY A 152 9.06 10.13 -10.51
C GLY A 152 8.47 8.79 -10.92
N SER A 153 8.47 7.81 -10.01
CA SER A 153 7.88 6.49 -10.22
C SER A 153 6.36 6.52 -10.31
N MET A 154 5.73 7.55 -9.71
CA MET A 154 4.28 7.71 -9.63
C MET A 154 3.70 8.63 -10.74
N SER A 155 4.50 9.02 -11.71
CA SER A 155 4.08 9.90 -12.83
C SER A 155 3.24 9.18 -13.89
N GLY A 156 3.23 7.84 -13.93
CA GLY A 156 2.48 7.02 -14.88
C GLY A 156 0.96 7.19 -14.77
N HIS A 157 0.23 6.85 -15.85
CA HIS A 157 -1.22 7.03 -15.92
C HIS A 157 -1.99 6.16 -14.91
N ALA A 158 -1.52 4.94 -14.66
CA ALA A 158 -2.16 4.00 -13.73
C ALA A 158 -1.34 3.82 -12.44
N ALA A 159 -0.86 4.92 -11.87
CA ALA A 159 -0.12 4.94 -10.62
C ALA A 159 -1.01 5.47 -9.48
N THR A 160 -1.07 4.71 -8.38
CA THR A 160 -1.79 5.07 -7.15
C THR A 160 -0.82 5.17 -5.98
N THR A 161 -0.85 6.32 -5.30
CA THR A 161 -0.13 6.55 -4.03
C THR A 161 -1.10 6.53 -2.87
N VAL A 162 -0.83 5.71 -1.88
CA VAL A 162 -1.57 5.61 -0.63
C VAL A 162 -0.69 6.04 0.53
N LEU A 163 -1.12 7.05 1.25
CA LEU A 163 -0.57 7.44 2.55
C LEU A 163 -1.56 7.00 3.63
N ILE A 164 -1.12 6.18 4.57
CA ILE A 164 -1.98 5.71 5.67
C ILE A 164 -1.21 5.74 6.97
N GLY A 165 -1.86 6.11 8.07
CA GLY A 165 -1.22 6.12 9.38
C GLY A 165 -2.01 6.88 10.43
N ASN A 166 -1.45 6.86 11.64
CA ASN A 166 -1.92 7.70 12.73
C ASN A 166 -1.34 9.12 12.54
N PRO A 167 -2.16 10.18 12.61
CA PRO A 167 -1.69 11.57 12.46
C PRO A 167 -0.95 12.04 13.72
N THR A 168 0.30 11.62 13.89
CA THR A 168 1.14 11.91 15.06
C THR A 168 1.88 13.24 14.95
N LEU A 169 2.05 13.76 13.74
CA LEU A 169 2.72 15.03 13.49
C LEU A 169 1.77 16.03 12.84
N ASN A 170 1.98 17.33 13.15
CA ASN A 170 1.24 18.45 12.56
C ASN A 170 2.05 19.17 11.45
N SER A 171 2.95 18.44 10.81
CA SER A 171 3.80 18.90 9.69
C SER A 171 4.09 17.75 8.73
N GLY A 172 4.76 18.02 7.61
CA GLY A 172 5.10 17.04 6.58
C GLY A 172 3.98 16.78 5.57
N LEU A 173 4.27 15.96 4.56
CA LEU A 173 3.34 15.71 3.46
C LEU A 173 2.01 15.12 3.96
N PHE A 174 2.05 14.09 4.82
CA PHE A 174 0.83 13.43 5.32
C PHE A 174 -0.12 14.42 6.00
N PHE A 175 0.39 15.31 6.85
CA PHE A 175 -0.41 16.37 7.45
C PHE A 175 -1.00 17.30 6.37
N ARG A 176 -0.19 17.76 5.41
CA ARG A 176 -0.64 18.68 4.35
C ARG A 176 -1.74 18.06 3.47
N THR A 177 -1.75 16.74 3.26
CA THR A 177 -2.82 16.09 2.47
C THR A 177 -4.21 16.23 3.10
N HIS A 178 -4.28 16.39 4.41
CA HIS A 178 -5.53 16.62 5.14
C HIS A 178 -5.84 18.11 5.38
N HIS A 179 -4.95 19.02 4.96
CA HIS A 179 -5.05 20.45 5.12
C HIS A 179 -4.85 21.21 3.80
N ALA A 180 -3.67 21.77 3.56
CA ALA A 180 -3.39 22.60 2.39
C ALA A 180 -3.50 21.90 1.04
N LEU A 181 -3.22 20.58 0.99
CA LEU A 181 -3.30 19.76 -0.22
C LEU A 181 -4.56 18.91 -0.30
N ARG A 182 -5.58 19.20 0.50
CA ARG A 182 -6.81 18.39 0.58
C ARG A 182 -7.54 18.25 -0.76
N ASN A 183 -7.44 19.22 -1.63
CA ASN A 183 -8.10 19.19 -2.94
C ASN A 183 -7.36 18.30 -3.95
N ASP A 184 -6.08 17.95 -3.71
CA ASP A 184 -5.26 17.10 -4.58
C ASP A 184 -5.28 15.64 -4.16
N TRP A 185 -5.88 15.33 -3.00
CA TRP A 185 -5.91 14.00 -2.40
C TRP A 185 -7.33 13.61 -2.02
N LYS A 186 -7.69 12.38 -2.31
CA LYS A 186 -8.86 11.78 -1.68
C LYS A 186 -8.52 11.45 -0.24
N THR A 187 -9.20 12.09 0.70
CA THR A 187 -8.92 11.93 2.12
C THR A 187 -9.98 11.10 2.82
N MET A 188 -9.53 10.23 3.73
CA MET A 188 -10.40 9.44 4.61
C MET A 188 -10.00 9.65 6.07
N HIS A 189 -10.99 9.63 6.95
CA HIS A 189 -10.78 9.64 8.40
C HIS A 189 -11.49 8.44 9.01
N VAL A 190 -10.71 7.63 9.74
CA VAL A 190 -11.19 6.42 10.43
C VAL A 190 -11.00 6.61 11.93
N SER A 191 -12.10 6.64 12.65
CA SER A 191 -12.09 6.71 14.11
C SER A 191 -11.86 5.32 14.71
N CYS A 192 -11.16 5.25 15.86
CA CYS A 192 -11.09 3.99 16.64
C CYS A 192 -12.42 3.61 17.29
N ARG A 193 -13.44 4.47 17.16
CA ARG A 193 -14.78 4.27 17.76
C ARG A 193 -15.82 3.80 16.72
N ASP A 194 -15.43 3.68 15.47
CA ASP A 194 -16.31 3.29 14.36
C ASP A 194 -16.28 1.77 14.13
#